data_4870f781557a2018c97dcbce4dbc474f
#
_entry.id   4870f781557a2018c97dcbce4dbc474f
#
_cell.length_a   1.000
_cell.length_b   1.000
_cell.length_c   1.000
_cell.angle_alpha   90.00
_cell.angle_beta   90.00
_cell.angle_gamma   90.00
#
_symmetry.space_group_name_H-M   'P 1'
#
loop_
_entity.id
_entity.type
_entity.pdbx_description
1 polymer ?
#
loop_
_entity_poly.entity_id
_entity_poly.type
_entity_poly.pdbx_seq_one_letter_code
_entity_poly.pdbx_strand_id
1 'polypeptide(L)'
;VRAEASGKILKLHYDEGDWVRRGEVLAEIDHEKLDLQLAEAKARLAEADARLTLLVKGLRDKEVQKAYESYLESEVLLKDSKREYGRIQRLFDQEVVDLATRDKTEAAYEAAQKRYEIAKKNYEIAVEGSRAEEIAAGKALKEAADAQVRLIEQQIEDATAAIPIDGVISERFVEQGEFVSL
;
A
#
# COMPACT_ATOMS: atom_id res chain seq x y z
N VAL A 1 -24.72 -34.56 10.43
CA VAL A 1 -24.08 -33.28 10.11
C VAL A 1 -24.00 -32.45 11.37
N ARG A 2 -22.94 -31.71 11.59
CA ARG A 2 -22.75 -30.83 12.75
C ARG A 2 -22.57 -29.41 12.23
N ALA A 3 -23.12 -28.41 12.93
CA ALA A 3 -22.86 -27.01 12.57
C ALA A 3 -21.40 -26.68 12.80
N GLU A 4 -20.78 -25.97 11.88
CA GLU A 4 -19.40 -25.45 11.96
C GLU A 4 -19.38 -23.96 12.37
N ALA A 5 -20.56 -23.33 12.46
CA ALA A 5 -20.74 -21.96 12.96
C ALA A 5 -21.87 -21.91 13.99
N SER A 6 -21.81 -20.92 14.87
CA SER A 6 -22.87 -20.63 15.85
C SER A 6 -23.71 -19.47 15.34
N GLY A 7 -25.04 -19.61 15.42
CA GLY A 7 -25.96 -18.56 15.00
C GLY A 7 -27.39 -19.04 14.91
N LYS A 8 -28.29 -18.14 14.48
CA LYS A 8 -29.69 -18.45 14.26
C LYS A 8 -29.88 -19.11 12.89
N ILE A 9 -30.62 -20.22 12.82
CA ILE A 9 -30.97 -20.85 11.54
C ILE A 9 -31.95 -19.96 10.78
N LEU A 10 -31.55 -19.44 9.65
CA LEU A 10 -32.42 -18.68 8.77
C LEU A 10 -33.32 -19.58 7.93
N LYS A 11 -32.74 -20.67 7.39
CA LYS A 11 -33.46 -21.56 6.49
C LYS A 11 -32.94 -22.98 6.60
N LEU A 12 -33.86 -23.93 6.54
CA LEU A 12 -33.60 -25.35 6.34
C LEU A 12 -34.15 -25.73 4.96
N HIS A 13 -33.37 -26.48 4.19
CA HIS A 13 -33.69 -26.81 2.78
C HIS A 13 -34.30 -28.20 2.63
N TYR A 14 -34.17 -29.08 3.65
CA TYR A 14 -34.59 -30.45 3.60
C TYR A 14 -35.28 -30.86 4.90
N ASP A 15 -36.22 -31.79 4.80
CA ASP A 15 -36.93 -32.41 5.90
C ASP A 15 -36.51 -33.87 6.14
N GLU A 16 -37.01 -34.46 7.20
CA GLU A 16 -36.81 -35.90 7.50
C GLU A 16 -37.38 -36.79 6.36
N GLY A 17 -36.58 -37.73 5.89
CA GLY A 17 -36.91 -38.61 4.79
C GLY A 17 -36.45 -38.11 3.42
N ASP A 18 -35.97 -36.88 3.27
CA ASP A 18 -35.49 -36.36 2.01
C ASP A 18 -34.17 -37.01 1.60
N TRP A 19 -34.04 -37.27 0.30
CA TRP A 19 -32.78 -37.68 -0.32
C TRP A 19 -31.93 -36.47 -0.63
N VAL A 20 -30.68 -36.50 -0.19
CA VAL A 20 -29.73 -35.39 -0.32
C VAL A 20 -28.40 -35.83 -0.95
N ARG A 21 -27.74 -34.92 -1.69
CA ARG A 21 -26.46 -35.17 -2.30
C ARG A 21 -25.37 -34.42 -1.61
N ARG A 22 -24.15 -34.95 -1.71
CA ARG A 22 -22.95 -34.27 -1.22
C ARG A 22 -22.80 -32.89 -1.84
N GLY A 23 -22.55 -31.90 -1.00
CA GLY A 23 -22.35 -30.50 -1.39
C GLY A 23 -23.61 -29.66 -1.48
N GLU A 24 -24.81 -30.26 -1.33
CA GLU A 24 -26.05 -29.48 -1.22
C GLU A 24 -26.13 -28.76 0.13
N VAL A 25 -26.74 -27.57 0.14
CA VAL A 25 -26.90 -26.74 1.34
C VAL A 25 -28.04 -27.31 2.18
N LEU A 26 -27.74 -27.78 3.39
CA LEU A 26 -28.72 -28.27 4.35
C LEU A 26 -29.39 -27.13 5.11
N ALA A 27 -28.58 -26.20 5.63
CA ALA A 27 -29.04 -25.09 6.44
C ALA A 27 -28.23 -23.83 6.21
N GLU A 28 -28.87 -22.70 6.29
CA GLU A 28 -28.27 -21.37 6.27
C GLU A 28 -28.36 -20.75 7.66
N ILE A 29 -27.21 -20.43 8.25
CA ILE A 29 -27.09 -19.74 9.54
C ILE A 29 -26.97 -18.25 9.27
N ASP A 30 -27.51 -17.40 10.13
CA ASP A 30 -27.47 -15.95 10.01
C ASP A 30 -26.02 -15.44 10.02
N HIS A 31 -25.63 -14.86 8.92
CA HIS A 31 -24.29 -14.30 8.70
C HIS A 31 -24.30 -12.80 8.35
N GLU A 32 -25.44 -12.09 8.56
CA GLU A 32 -25.53 -10.66 8.23
C GLU A 32 -24.43 -9.84 8.90
N LYS A 33 -24.08 -10.15 10.15
CA LYS A 33 -22.97 -9.50 10.86
C LYS A 33 -21.62 -9.79 10.22
N LEU A 34 -21.41 -11.01 9.71
CA LEU A 34 -20.19 -11.40 9.01
C LEU A 34 -20.08 -10.68 7.66
N ASP A 35 -21.19 -10.49 6.95
CA ASP A 35 -21.21 -9.73 5.69
C ASP A 35 -20.80 -8.28 5.90
N LEU A 36 -21.27 -7.64 6.98
CA LEU A 36 -20.83 -6.29 7.35
C LEU A 36 -19.34 -6.26 7.70
N GLN A 37 -18.85 -7.25 8.44
CA GLN A 37 -17.42 -7.37 8.75
C GLN A 37 -16.58 -7.62 7.50
N LEU A 38 -17.08 -8.42 6.56
CA LEU A 38 -16.44 -8.66 5.27
C LEU A 38 -16.33 -7.38 4.45
N ALA A 39 -17.39 -6.57 4.41
CA ALA A 39 -17.37 -5.29 3.74
C ALA A 39 -16.34 -4.33 4.35
N GLU A 40 -16.23 -4.28 5.68
CA GLU A 40 -15.22 -3.50 6.39
C GLU A 40 -13.80 -4.01 6.08
N ALA A 41 -13.58 -5.33 6.14
CA ALA A 41 -12.27 -5.93 5.84
C ALA A 41 -11.84 -5.68 4.39
N LYS A 42 -12.77 -5.78 3.43
CA LYS A 42 -12.53 -5.45 2.01
C LYS A 42 -12.17 -3.97 1.82
N ALA A 43 -12.80 -3.07 2.55
CA ALA A 43 -12.46 -1.64 2.53
C ALA A 43 -11.03 -1.39 3.06
N ARG A 44 -10.63 -2.07 4.14
CA ARG A 44 -9.26 -2.00 4.69
C ARG A 44 -8.22 -2.57 3.72
N LEU A 45 -8.55 -3.67 3.04
CA LEU A 45 -7.68 -4.24 1.99
C LEU A 45 -7.50 -3.26 0.83
N ALA A 46 -8.57 -2.61 0.38
CA ALA A 46 -8.51 -1.61 -0.67
C ALA A 46 -7.66 -0.39 -0.27
N GLU A 47 -7.76 0.06 1.00
CA GLU A 47 -6.91 1.13 1.55
C GLU A 47 -5.43 0.72 1.55
N ALA A 48 -5.11 -0.48 2.05
CA ALA A 48 -3.75 -1.00 2.08
C ALA A 48 -3.16 -1.15 0.67
N ASP A 49 -3.96 -1.62 -0.29
CA ASP A 49 -3.56 -1.75 -1.71
C ASP A 49 -3.31 -0.39 -2.37
N ALA A 50 -4.18 0.59 -2.13
CA ALA A 50 -4.00 1.95 -2.61
C ALA A 50 -2.72 2.59 -2.04
N ARG A 51 -2.45 2.39 -0.74
CA ARG A 51 -1.24 2.87 -0.08
C ARG A 51 0.02 2.22 -0.65
N LEU A 52 0.02 0.89 -0.85
CA LEU A 52 1.12 0.19 -1.50
C LEU A 52 1.36 0.70 -2.91
N THR A 53 0.29 0.91 -3.67
CA THR A 53 0.37 1.45 -5.04
C THR A 53 1.05 2.83 -5.06
N LEU A 54 0.75 3.71 -4.09
CA LEU A 54 1.40 5.01 -3.97
C LEU A 54 2.89 4.87 -3.65
N LEU A 55 3.26 3.96 -2.74
CA LEU A 55 4.66 3.69 -2.41
C LEU A 55 5.44 3.15 -3.62
N VAL A 56 4.86 2.21 -4.36
CA VAL A 56 5.51 1.61 -5.54
C VAL A 56 5.63 2.60 -6.70
N LYS A 57 4.62 3.46 -6.92
CA LYS A 57 4.67 4.49 -7.96
C LYS A 57 5.67 5.60 -7.64
N GLY A 58 5.96 5.84 -6.36
CA GLY A 58 6.84 6.92 -5.92
C GLY A 58 6.22 8.31 -6.15
N LEU A 59 7.10 9.30 -6.34
CA LEU A 59 6.69 10.67 -6.66
C LEU A 59 6.04 10.76 -8.04
N ARG A 60 5.16 11.76 -8.19
CA ARG A 60 4.54 12.02 -9.50
C ARG A 60 5.58 12.49 -10.50
N ASP A 61 5.42 12.16 -11.78
CA ASP A 61 6.35 12.58 -12.86
C ASP A 61 6.63 14.09 -12.84
N LYS A 62 5.61 14.90 -12.52
CA LYS A 62 5.76 16.35 -12.40
C LYS A 62 6.65 16.79 -11.25
N GLU A 63 6.69 16.05 -10.16
CA GLU A 63 7.53 16.34 -8.99
C GLU A 63 8.97 15.95 -9.27
N VAL A 64 9.19 14.83 -9.92
CA VAL A 64 10.50 14.40 -10.43
C VAL A 64 11.02 15.42 -11.45
N GLN A 65 10.16 15.85 -12.40
CA GLN A 65 10.51 16.87 -13.40
C GLN A 65 10.90 18.20 -12.75
N LYS A 66 10.17 18.67 -11.74
CA LYS A 66 10.50 19.88 -11.01
C LYS A 66 11.85 19.79 -10.29
N ALA A 67 12.15 18.63 -9.68
CA ALA A 67 13.46 18.40 -9.05
C ALA A 67 14.59 18.42 -10.10
N TYR A 68 14.36 17.83 -11.28
CA TYR A 68 15.29 17.86 -12.40
C TYR A 68 15.55 19.26 -12.91
N GLU A 69 14.52 20.08 -13.11
CA GLU A 69 14.65 21.48 -13.54
C GLU A 69 15.46 22.29 -12.53
N SER A 70 15.22 22.12 -11.24
CA SER A 70 16.03 22.78 -10.18
C SER A 70 17.49 22.33 -10.19
N TYR A 71 17.73 21.05 -10.46
CA TYR A 71 19.09 20.52 -10.64
C TYR A 71 19.79 21.18 -11.83
N LEU A 72 19.13 21.25 -13.01
CA LEU A 72 19.70 21.91 -14.20
C LEU A 72 19.96 23.40 -13.97
N GLU A 73 19.04 24.11 -13.31
CA GLU A 73 19.26 25.54 -12.97
C GLU A 73 20.52 25.72 -12.11
N SER A 74 20.68 24.88 -11.07
CA SER A 74 21.83 24.92 -10.19
C SER A 74 23.15 24.57 -10.91
N GLU A 75 23.11 23.68 -11.91
CA GLU A 75 24.27 23.36 -12.77
C GLU A 75 24.72 24.55 -13.60
N VAL A 76 23.78 25.28 -14.19
CA VAL A 76 24.08 26.50 -14.95
C VAL A 76 24.71 27.56 -14.06
N LEU A 77 24.13 27.81 -12.86
CA LEU A 77 24.66 28.75 -11.89
C LEU A 77 26.10 28.38 -11.45
N LEU A 78 26.33 27.09 -11.19
CA LEU A 78 27.67 26.59 -10.84
C LEU A 78 28.67 26.83 -11.96
N LYS A 79 28.28 26.54 -13.19
CA LYS A 79 29.16 26.76 -14.38
C LYS A 79 29.50 28.22 -14.57
N ASP A 80 28.56 29.12 -14.35
CA ASP A 80 28.78 30.57 -14.52
C ASP A 80 29.63 31.13 -13.37
N SER A 81 29.36 30.76 -12.11
CA SER A 81 30.19 31.20 -10.99
C SER A 81 31.62 30.63 -11.05
N LYS A 82 31.78 29.39 -11.54
CA LYS A 82 33.10 28.80 -11.80
C LYS A 82 33.91 29.58 -12.85
N ARG A 83 33.24 29.99 -13.94
CA ARG A 83 33.90 30.81 -15.00
C ARG A 83 34.30 32.17 -14.43
N GLU A 84 33.41 32.79 -13.66
CA GLU A 84 33.68 34.11 -13.07
C GLU A 84 34.82 34.04 -12.07
N TYR A 85 34.82 33.03 -11.15
CA TYR A 85 35.94 32.80 -10.25
C TYR A 85 37.26 32.58 -11.02
N GLY A 86 37.27 31.73 -12.01
CA GLY A 86 38.46 31.48 -12.81
C GLY A 86 38.97 32.71 -13.60
N ARG A 87 38.06 33.67 -13.95
CA ARG A 87 38.43 34.95 -14.55
C ARG A 87 39.05 35.88 -13.51
N ILE A 88 38.41 36.05 -12.35
CA ILE A 88 38.87 36.93 -11.29
C ILE A 88 40.19 36.41 -10.68
N GLN A 89 40.34 35.08 -10.53
CA GLN A 89 41.61 34.50 -10.06
C GLN A 89 42.80 34.88 -10.98
N ARG A 90 42.63 34.81 -12.31
CA ARG A 90 43.67 35.20 -13.25
C ARG A 90 44.00 36.70 -13.20
N LEU A 91 42.99 37.55 -12.97
CA LEU A 91 43.21 38.99 -12.81
C LEU A 91 43.89 39.33 -11.46
N PHE A 92 43.58 38.54 -10.42
CA PHE A 92 44.25 38.63 -9.11
C PHE A 92 45.73 38.25 -9.23
N ASP A 93 46.06 37.15 -9.95
CA ASP A 93 47.42 36.71 -10.21
C ASP A 93 48.22 37.73 -11.02
N GLN A 94 47.51 38.60 -11.78
CA GLN A 94 48.09 39.73 -12.52
C GLN A 94 48.10 41.06 -11.75
N GLU A 95 47.73 41.04 -10.44
CA GLU A 95 47.61 42.20 -9.58
C GLU A 95 46.61 43.30 -10.07
N VAL A 96 45.61 42.90 -10.89
CA VAL A 96 44.59 43.80 -11.46
C VAL A 96 43.43 44.04 -10.51
N VAL A 97 43.09 43.04 -9.67
CA VAL A 97 41.99 43.09 -8.71
C VAL A 97 42.52 42.87 -7.30
N ASP A 98 41.77 43.34 -6.29
CA ASP A 98 42.11 43.17 -4.89
C ASP A 98 41.68 41.80 -4.33
N LEU A 99 42.23 41.45 -3.15
CA LEU A 99 41.95 40.22 -2.44
C LEU A 99 40.46 40.09 -2.06
N ALA A 100 39.81 41.19 -1.66
CA ALA A 100 38.40 41.18 -1.27
C ALA A 100 37.47 40.81 -2.44
N THR A 101 37.78 41.25 -3.66
CA THR A 101 37.05 40.89 -4.87
C THR A 101 37.22 39.40 -5.21
N ARG A 102 38.44 38.89 -5.08
CA ARG A 102 38.74 37.47 -5.30
C ARG A 102 38.00 36.60 -4.27
N ASP A 103 38.11 36.91 -2.97
CA ASP A 103 37.48 36.15 -1.89
C ASP A 103 35.95 36.17 -2.02
N LYS A 104 35.35 37.30 -2.39
CA LYS A 104 33.92 37.39 -2.65
C LYS A 104 33.47 36.45 -3.79
N THR A 105 34.27 36.38 -4.84
CA THR A 105 33.94 35.53 -5.99
C THR A 105 34.16 34.05 -5.71
N GLU A 106 35.19 33.72 -4.92
CA GLU A 106 35.41 32.36 -4.39
C GLU A 106 34.26 31.90 -3.54
N ALA A 107 33.81 32.71 -2.56
CA ALA A 107 32.65 32.41 -1.74
C ALA A 107 31.37 32.21 -2.56
N ALA A 108 31.16 33.00 -3.62
CA ALA A 108 30.05 32.83 -4.54
C ALA A 108 30.10 31.49 -5.30
N TYR A 109 31.28 31.09 -5.74
CA TYR A 109 31.50 29.81 -6.42
C TYR A 109 31.27 28.65 -5.46
N GLU A 110 31.80 28.68 -4.24
CA GLU A 110 31.55 27.66 -3.21
C GLU A 110 30.07 27.52 -2.85
N ALA A 111 29.36 28.66 -2.72
CA ALA A 111 27.93 28.67 -2.47
C ALA A 111 27.14 28.03 -3.62
N ALA A 112 27.52 28.32 -4.86
CA ALA A 112 26.91 27.70 -6.06
C ALA A 112 27.19 26.19 -6.11
N GLN A 113 28.40 25.76 -5.73
CA GLN A 113 28.75 24.34 -5.66
C GLN A 113 27.86 23.60 -4.63
N LYS A 114 27.68 24.18 -3.43
CA LYS A 114 26.81 23.60 -2.41
C LYS A 114 25.34 23.51 -2.85
N ARG A 115 24.84 24.54 -3.55
CA ARG A 115 23.48 24.52 -4.11
C ARG A 115 23.31 23.41 -5.13
N TYR A 116 24.28 23.24 -6.01
CA TYR A 116 24.28 22.16 -7.00
C TYR A 116 24.27 20.78 -6.34
N GLU A 117 25.13 20.53 -5.34
CA GLU A 117 25.18 19.26 -4.61
C GLU A 117 23.84 18.93 -3.94
N ILE A 118 23.18 19.95 -3.34
CA ILE A 118 21.87 19.79 -2.71
C ILE A 118 20.79 19.47 -3.76
N ALA A 119 20.74 20.24 -4.85
CA ALA A 119 19.75 20.05 -5.89
C ALA A 119 19.93 18.69 -6.59
N LYS A 120 21.17 18.24 -6.81
CA LYS A 120 21.50 16.93 -7.34
C LYS A 120 20.99 15.82 -6.46
N LYS A 121 21.26 15.88 -5.15
CA LYS A 121 20.76 14.89 -4.17
C LYS A 121 19.25 14.85 -4.10
N ASN A 122 18.58 16.01 -4.14
CA ASN A 122 17.12 16.07 -4.14
C ASN A 122 16.53 15.41 -5.40
N TYR A 123 17.16 15.60 -6.57
CA TYR A 123 16.75 14.92 -7.80
C TYR A 123 16.98 13.41 -7.70
N GLU A 124 18.14 12.95 -7.21
CA GLU A 124 18.45 11.54 -7.01
C GLU A 124 17.40 10.86 -6.10
N ILE A 125 17.06 11.49 -4.96
CA ILE A 125 16.01 11.00 -4.04
C ILE A 125 14.63 10.97 -4.74
N ALA A 126 14.31 11.99 -5.54
CA ALA A 126 13.05 12.03 -6.27
C ALA A 126 12.92 10.91 -7.31
N VAL A 127 14.01 10.52 -7.96
CA VAL A 127 14.05 9.40 -8.92
C VAL A 127 14.06 8.05 -8.23
N GLU A 128 14.78 7.92 -7.11
CA GLU A 128 14.85 6.66 -6.35
C GLU A 128 13.49 6.25 -5.78
N GLY A 129 12.66 7.22 -5.38
CA GLY A 129 11.32 6.98 -4.86
C GLY A 129 11.31 6.44 -3.43
N SER A 130 10.29 5.60 -3.11
CA SER A 130 10.14 5.03 -1.77
C SER A 130 11.21 3.97 -1.49
N ARG A 131 11.65 3.89 -0.25
CA ARG A 131 12.64 2.90 0.18
C ARG A 131 12.09 1.48 0.09
N ALA A 132 12.97 0.52 -0.17
CA ALA A 132 12.60 -0.89 -0.26
C ALA A 132 11.89 -1.41 1.01
N GLU A 133 12.32 -0.91 2.19
CA GLU A 133 11.73 -1.24 3.48
C GLU A 133 10.30 -0.71 3.62
N GLU A 134 10.01 0.49 3.11
CA GLU A 134 8.67 1.08 3.12
C GLU A 134 7.72 0.30 2.20
N ILE A 135 8.21 -0.11 1.04
CA ILE A 135 7.47 -0.97 0.10
C ILE A 135 7.22 -2.35 0.73
N ALA A 136 8.23 -2.93 1.40
CA ALA A 136 8.08 -4.21 2.10
C ALA A 136 7.04 -4.12 3.23
N ALA A 137 7.06 -3.05 4.03
CA ALA A 137 6.07 -2.79 5.07
C ALA A 137 4.65 -2.62 4.47
N GLY A 138 4.53 -1.90 3.35
CA GLY A 138 3.25 -1.76 2.63
C GLY A 138 2.71 -3.09 2.12
N LYS A 139 3.58 -3.97 1.60
CA LYS A 139 3.19 -5.33 1.18
C LYS A 139 2.70 -6.17 2.36
N ALA A 140 3.40 -6.14 3.49
CA ALA A 140 3.00 -6.88 4.68
C ALA A 140 1.63 -6.41 5.23
N LEU A 141 1.36 -5.10 5.21
CA LEU A 141 0.05 -4.56 5.60
C LEU A 141 -1.07 -5.02 4.67
N LYS A 142 -0.84 -5.03 3.34
CA LYS A 142 -1.80 -5.56 2.37
C LYS A 142 -2.06 -7.05 2.61
N GLU A 143 -1.02 -7.85 2.82
CA GLU A 143 -1.13 -9.29 3.08
C GLU A 143 -1.90 -9.59 4.36
N ALA A 144 -1.68 -8.82 5.42
CA ALA A 144 -2.44 -8.94 6.67
C ALA A 144 -3.93 -8.61 6.47
N ALA A 145 -4.25 -7.56 5.72
CA ALA A 145 -5.64 -7.21 5.39
C ALA A 145 -6.31 -8.26 4.50
N ASP A 146 -5.60 -8.85 3.54
CA ASP A 146 -6.08 -9.94 2.69
C ASP A 146 -6.36 -11.22 3.51
N ALA A 147 -5.48 -11.56 4.45
CA ALA A 147 -5.70 -12.67 5.36
C ALA A 147 -6.96 -12.48 6.23
N GLN A 148 -7.24 -11.25 6.64
CA GLN A 148 -8.48 -10.92 7.37
C GLN A 148 -9.72 -11.11 6.51
N VAL A 149 -9.69 -10.71 5.24
CA VAL A 149 -10.80 -10.96 4.30
C VAL A 149 -11.05 -12.45 4.15
N ARG A 150 -10.01 -13.24 3.90
CA ARG A 150 -10.12 -14.70 3.76
C ARG A 150 -10.66 -15.39 5.02
N LEU A 151 -10.27 -14.91 6.21
CA LEU A 151 -10.77 -15.44 7.47
C LEU A 151 -12.29 -15.25 7.59
N ILE A 152 -12.80 -14.06 7.24
CA ILE A 152 -14.23 -13.78 7.34
C ILE A 152 -14.99 -14.51 6.23
N GLU A 153 -14.44 -14.62 5.03
CA GLU A 153 -15.04 -15.40 3.93
C GLU A 153 -15.18 -16.88 4.33
N GLN A 154 -14.18 -17.45 5.00
CA GLN A 154 -14.26 -18.80 5.55
C GLN A 154 -15.36 -18.91 6.61
N GLN A 155 -15.48 -17.93 7.53
CA GLN A 155 -16.55 -17.93 8.54
C GLN A 155 -17.95 -17.85 7.92
N ILE A 156 -18.12 -17.15 6.81
CA ILE A 156 -19.39 -17.11 6.06
C ILE A 156 -19.65 -18.46 5.37
N GLU A 157 -18.63 -19.09 4.82
CA GLU A 157 -18.73 -20.43 4.25
C GLU A 157 -19.13 -21.45 5.32
N ASP A 158 -18.52 -21.40 6.51
CA ASP A 158 -18.85 -22.24 7.66
C ASP A 158 -20.27 -22.02 8.18
N ALA A 159 -20.86 -20.82 7.95
CA ALA A 159 -22.26 -20.53 8.28
C ALA A 159 -23.26 -21.20 7.30
N THR A 160 -22.77 -21.77 6.21
CA THR A 160 -23.58 -22.58 5.28
C THR A 160 -23.31 -24.05 5.52
N ALA A 161 -24.20 -24.72 6.23
CA ALA A 161 -24.06 -26.15 6.51
C ALA A 161 -24.29 -26.99 5.26
N ALA A 162 -23.21 -27.52 4.68
CA ALA A 162 -23.27 -28.39 3.50
C ALA A 162 -23.33 -29.88 3.87
N ILE A 163 -23.97 -30.68 3.02
CA ILE A 163 -24.10 -32.12 3.18
C ILE A 163 -22.79 -32.79 2.78
N PRO A 164 -22.14 -33.61 3.67
CA PRO A 164 -20.83 -34.19 3.41
C PRO A 164 -20.86 -35.45 2.52
N ILE A 165 -22.00 -36.17 2.49
CA ILE A 165 -22.18 -37.44 1.78
C ILE A 165 -23.61 -37.58 1.23
N ASP A 166 -23.77 -38.33 0.16
CA ASP A 166 -25.11 -38.69 -0.35
C ASP A 166 -25.87 -39.57 0.66
N GLY A 167 -27.15 -39.35 0.81
CA GLY A 167 -27.96 -40.13 1.76
C GLY A 167 -29.39 -39.64 1.95
N VAL A 168 -30.05 -40.18 2.98
CA VAL A 168 -31.38 -39.74 3.41
C VAL A 168 -31.28 -39.15 4.80
N ILE A 169 -31.98 -38.05 5.05
CA ILE A 169 -32.05 -37.42 6.35
C ILE A 169 -32.89 -38.33 7.26
N SER A 170 -32.27 -38.92 8.26
CA SER A 170 -32.97 -39.83 9.20
C SER A 170 -33.74 -39.09 10.26
N GLU A 171 -33.14 -38.08 10.87
CA GLU A 171 -33.74 -37.28 11.95
C GLU A 171 -33.25 -35.85 11.92
N ARG A 172 -34.06 -34.92 12.36
CA ARG A 172 -33.77 -33.49 12.44
C ARG A 172 -33.93 -33.01 13.89
N PHE A 173 -32.83 -32.49 14.45
CA PHE A 173 -32.78 -32.05 15.86
C PHE A 173 -32.86 -30.52 16.02
N VAL A 174 -33.09 -29.80 14.94
CA VAL A 174 -33.08 -28.32 14.91
C VAL A 174 -34.23 -27.80 14.06
N GLU A 175 -34.75 -26.63 14.39
CA GLU A 175 -35.82 -25.98 13.66
C GLU A 175 -35.38 -24.63 13.09
N GLN A 176 -36.09 -24.18 12.03
CA GLN A 176 -35.87 -22.84 11.49
C GLN A 176 -36.20 -21.79 12.56
N GLY A 177 -35.30 -20.84 12.75
CA GLY A 177 -35.40 -19.82 13.77
C GLY A 177 -34.72 -20.16 15.10
N GLU A 178 -34.27 -21.42 15.28
CA GLU A 178 -33.55 -21.86 16.45
C GLU A 178 -32.08 -21.38 16.43
N PHE A 179 -31.48 -21.23 17.60
CA PHE A 179 -30.07 -20.86 17.74
C PHE A 179 -29.22 -22.10 17.94
N VAL A 180 -28.27 -22.32 17.06
CA VAL A 180 -27.28 -23.41 17.17
C VAL A 180 -25.97 -22.90 17.72
N SER A 181 -25.30 -23.71 18.54
CA SER A 181 -23.94 -23.44 19.04
C SER A 181 -23.02 -24.59 18.70
N LEU A 182 -21.74 -24.28 18.52
CA LEU A 182 -20.67 -25.28 18.33
C LEU A 182 -20.49 -26.19 19.51
#